data_e5f21a1346d10b553eace07f38c9c3ae
#
_entry.id   e5f21a1346d10b553eace07f38c9c3ae
#
_cell.length_a   1.000
_cell.length_b   1.000
_cell.length_c   1.000
_cell.angle_alpha   90.00
_cell.angle_beta   90.00
_cell.angle_gamma   90.00
#
_symmetry.space_group_name_H-M   'P 1'
#
loop_
_entity.id
_entity.type
_entity.pdbx_description
1 polymer ?
#
loop_
_entity_poly.entity_id
_entity_poly.type
_entity_poly.pdbx_seq_one_letter_code
_entity_poly.pdbx_strand_id
1 'polypeptide(L)'
;MTTSTQGRQQTPAAVLVLEDGRVFRGRAYGAVGETFGEAVFSTGMTGYQETLTDPSYHRQVVVMTAPHIGNTGVNDEDPESRRVWVAGYVVRDPARRPSSWRSRRTLDEELDQQGVVGIAGIDTRALTRHLRERGAMRVGIFSGESLPSDAEALERVRQAPEMKGADLSAEVATEQAYVVPAVGTKKFTVAAIDLGIKGMTPHRMAERGIEVHVLPATATAEDIYAVSPDGVFFSNGPGDPGTAEHPVALMREVLERRTPLFGICFGNQILGRALGFGTYKLKYGHRGINQPVQDRATGKVEVTAHNHGFAVDAPLDKVSETPYGRVEVSHVCLNDNVVEGLQLLDRPAFSVQYHPEAAAGPHDAAYLFDRFTSLMEGQRA
;
A
#
# COMPACT_ATOMS: atom_id res chain seq x y z
N MET A 1 31.75 40.26 -20.92
CA MET A 1 31.00 39.35 -19.99
C MET A 1 29.60 39.25 -20.51
N THR A 2 29.35 38.24 -21.35
CA THR A 2 28.03 37.96 -21.94
C THR A 2 27.31 37.03 -20.97
N THR A 3 26.40 37.54 -20.17
CA THR A 3 25.47 36.75 -19.37
C THR A 3 24.49 36.04 -20.31
N SER A 4 24.71 34.77 -20.56
CA SER A 4 23.71 33.92 -21.20
C SER A 4 22.54 33.75 -20.24
N THR A 5 21.47 34.46 -20.47
CA THR A 5 20.14 34.16 -19.95
C THR A 5 19.71 32.81 -20.59
N GLN A 6 20.03 31.68 -19.95
CA GLN A 6 19.34 30.44 -20.26
C GLN A 6 17.84 30.68 -20.00
N GLY A 7 17.09 30.77 -21.08
CA GLY A 7 15.63 30.85 -21.02
C GLY A 7 15.11 29.71 -20.17
N ARG A 8 14.34 30.00 -19.10
CA ARG A 8 13.58 29.02 -18.36
C ARG A 8 12.70 28.28 -19.38
N GLN A 9 13.03 27.03 -19.69
CA GLN A 9 12.08 26.16 -20.37
C GLN A 9 10.77 26.21 -19.59
N GLN A 10 9.71 26.69 -20.24
CA GLN A 10 8.38 26.70 -19.60
C GLN A 10 7.98 25.25 -19.37
N THR A 11 7.69 24.90 -18.11
CA THR A 11 7.13 23.59 -17.76
C THR A 11 5.87 23.35 -18.59
N PRO A 12 5.77 22.24 -19.34
CA PRO A 12 4.62 21.96 -20.19
C PRO A 12 3.29 22.02 -19.45
N ALA A 13 2.22 22.37 -20.15
CA ALA A 13 0.87 22.31 -19.60
C ALA A 13 0.49 20.85 -19.30
N ALA A 14 -0.37 20.67 -18.32
CA ALA A 14 -0.94 19.38 -18.00
C ALA A 14 -2.43 19.51 -17.66
N VAL A 15 -3.17 18.43 -17.91
CA VAL A 15 -4.59 18.30 -17.59
C VAL A 15 -4.84 16.97 -16.89
N LEU A 16 -5.63 17.01 -15.82
CA LEU A 16 -6.15 15.83 -15.13
C LEU A 16 -7.64 15.75 -15.40
N VAL A 17 -8.11 14.60 -15.86
CA VAL A 17 -9.52 14.33 -16.18
C VAL A 17 -10.01 13.13 -15.41
N LEU A 18 -11.11 13.28 -14.68
CA LEU A 18 -11.81 12.21 -13.98
C LEU A 18 -12.87 11.57 -14.87
N GLU A 19 -13.23 10.32 -14.62
CA GLU A 19 -14.21 9.56 -15.41
C GLU A 19 -15.63 10.17 -15.41
N ASP A 20 -15.94 11.00 -14.43
CA ASP A 20 -17.23 11.74 -14.37
C ASP A 20 -17.19 13.06 -15.17
N GLY A 21 -16.06 13.36 -15.83
CA GLY A 21 -15.89 14.52 -16.69
C GLY A 21 -15.31 15.76 -15.99
N ARG A 22 -14.98 15.68 -14.70
CA ARG A 22 -14.34 16.81 -14.01
C ARG A 22 -12.89 16.96 -14.45
N VAL A 23 -12.49 18.21 -14.74
CA VAL A 23 -11.19 18.56 -15.29
C VAL A 23 -10.44 19.51 -14.36
N PHE A 24 -9.15 19.28 -14.19
CA PHE A 24 -8.22 20.16 -13.48
C PHE A 24 -7.02 20.47 -14.40
N ARG A 25 -6.65 21.75 -14.50
CA ARG A 25 -5.55 22.23 -15.34
C ARG A 25 -4.39 22.71 -14.51
N GLY A 26 -3.19 22.27 -14.84
CA GLY A 26 -1.97 22.56 -14.13
C GLY A 26 -0.75 22.53 -15.05
N ARG A 27 0.35 22.07 -14.50
CA ARG A 27 1.65 21.95 -15.19
C ARG A 27 2.17 20.54 -15.01
N ALA A 28 2.94 20.05 -15.97
CA ALA A 28 3.66 18.77 -15.87
C ALA A 28 4.54 18.74 -14.61
N TYR A 29 4.65 17.59 -14.00
CA TYR A 29 5.52 17.33 -12.86
C TYR A 29 6.05 15.89 -13.00
N GLY A 30 7.38 15.71 -12.94
CA GLY A 30 8.01 14.46 -13.36
C GLY A 30 7.99 14.27 -14.89
N ALA A 31 7.78 13.05 -15.34
CA ALA A 31 7.78 12.70 -16.76
C ALA A 31 6.64 13.40 -17.51
N VAL A 32 6.92 13.76 -18.77
CA VAL A 32 5.94 14.30 -19.71
C VAL A 32 5.32 13.17 -20.51
N GLY A 33 3.99 13.16 -20.62
CA GLY A 33 3.26 12.12 -21.34
C GLY A 33 1.85 11.94 -20.79
N GLU A 34 1.39 10.70 -20.76
CA GLU A 34 0.07 10.36 -20.26
C GLU A 34 0.11 9.14 -19.34
N THR A 35 -0.81 9.10 -18.39
CA THR A 35 -0.98 7.97 -17.49
C THR A 35 -2.44 7.83 -17.08
N PHE A 36 -2.84 6.60 -16.74
CA PHE A 36 -4.17 6.26 -16.27
C PHE A 36 -4.09 5.45 -14.97
N GLY A 37 -5.12 5.56 -14.14
CA GLY A 37 -5.22 4.80 -12.91
C GLY A 37 -6.48 5.13 -12.12
N GLU A 38 -6.54 4.63 -10.89
CA GLU A 38 -7.57 5.03 -9.94
C GLU A 38 -7.10 6.26 -9.14
N ALA A 39 -7.86 7.35 -9.18
CA ALA A 39 -7.59 8.53 -8.35
C ALA A 39 -7.87 8.22 -6.89
N VAL A 40 -6.85 8.34 -6.06
CA VAL A 40 -6.91 8.17 -4.62
C VAL A 40 -6.21 9.33 -3.93
N PHE A 41 -6.57 9.66 -2.70
CA PHE A 41 -5.88 10.72 -1.96
C PHE A 41 -5.21 10.18 -0.70
N SER A 42 -4.04 10.72 -0.39
CA SER A 42 -3.31 10.43 0.84
C SER A 42 -3.29 11.67 1.75
N THR A 43 -3.60 11.47 3.03
CA THR A 43 -3.59 12.52 4.04
C THR A 43 -2.24 12.64 4.77
N GLY A 44 -1.24 11.85 4.38
CA GLY A 44 0.11 11.95 4.93
C GLY A 44 0.74 13.32 4.66
N MET A 45 1.31 13.93 5.68
CA MET A 45 2.04 15.19 5.55
C MET A 45 3.53 14.98 5.26
N THR A 46 4.02 13.77 5.50
CA THR A 46 5.41 13.30 5.31
C THR A 46 5.39 11.91 4.68
N GLY A 47 6.56 11.37 4.33
CA GLY A 47 6.67 10.01 3.83
C GLY A 47 6.17 9.84 2.40
N TYR A 48 6.32 10.86 1.57
CA TYR A 48 5.89 10.77 0.18
C TYR A 48 6.77 9.81 -0.64
N GLN A 49 8.06 9.66 -0.31
CA GLN A 49 8.94 8.71 -0.99
C GLN A 49 8.52 7.27 -0.72
N GLU A 50 8.18 6.96 0.53
CA GLU A 50 7.64 5.67 0.96
C GLU A 50 6.29 5.40 0.31
N THR A 51 5.41 6.41 0.22
CA THR A 51 4.13 6.32 -0.51
C THR A 51 4.35 5.98 -1.99
N LEU A 52 5.29 6.65 -2.65
CA LEU A 52 5.57 6.44 -4.08
C LEU A 52 6.12 5.04 -4.37
N THR A 53 6.90 4.49 -3.44
CA THR A 53 7.58 3.20 -3.60
C THR A 53 6.84 2.03 -2.94
N ASP A 54 5.67 2.26 -2.32
CA ASP A 54 4.80 1.22 -1.80
C ASP A 54 4.08 0.50 -2.96
N PRO A 55 4.33 -0.81 -3.17
CA PRO A 55 3.71 -1.57 -4.26
C PRO A 55 2.18 -1.59 -4.20
N SER A 56 1.58 -1.39 -3.03
CA SER A 56 0.11 -1.35 -2.86
C SER A 56 -0.55 -0.18 -3.60
N TYR A 57 0.22 0.84 -4.03
CA TYR A 57 -0.28 1.92 -4.89
C TYR A 57 -0.21 1.61 -6.39
N HIS A 58 0.19 0.41 -6.79
CA HIS A 58 0.25 0.05 -8.21
C HIS A 58 -1.09 0.32 -8.92
N ARG A 59 -1.02 0.95 -10.11
CA ARG A 59 -2.15 1.45 -10.91
C ARG A 59 -3.02 2.51 -10.22
N GLN A 60 -2.52 3.20 -9.20
CA GLN A 60 -3.21 4.32 -8.58
C GLN A 60 -2.52 5.65 -8.89
N VAL A 61 -3.31 6.69 -9.14
CA VAL A 61 -2.85 8.08 -9.22
C VAL A 61 -3.07 8.72 -7.86
N VAL A 62 -1.98 9.04 -7.18
CA VAL A 62 -2.01 9.50 -5.78
C VAL A 62 -2.07 11.02 -5.71
N VAL A 63 -3.12 11.52 -5.06
CA VAL A 63 -3.33 12.95 -4.79
C VAL A 63 -2.87 13.25 -3.37
N MET A 64 -1.85 14.09 -3.23
CA MET A 64 -1.39 14.53 -1.92
C MET A 64 -2.28 15.66 -1.40
N THR A 65 -2.84 15.48 -0.19
CA THR A 65 -3.66 16.52 0.44
C THR A 65 -2.79 17.61 1.09
N ALA A 66 -1.58 17.27 1.53
CA ALA A 66 -0.61 18.24 1.97
C ALA A 66 -0.23 19.16 0.79
N PRO A 67 -0.35 20.50 0.94
CA PRO A 67 -0.20 21.39 -0.19
C PRO A 67 1.24 21.48 -0.70
N HIS A 68 2.25 21.31 0.16
CA HIS A 68 3.67 21.43 -0.17
C HIS A 68 4.37 20.09 -0.05
N ILE A 69 4.90 19.57 -1.16
CA ILE A 69 5.50 18.24 -1.28
C ILE A 69 6.88 18.35 -1.96
N GLY A 70 7.81 17.46 -1.57
CA GLY A 70 9.16 17.41 -2.15
C GLY A 70 10.23 18.15 -1.34
N ASN A 71 9.86 18.71 -0.20
CA ASN A 71 10.75 19.52 0.64
C ASN A 71 11.92 18.73 1.26
N THR A 72 11.79 17.43 1.47
CA THR A 72 12.88 16.57 1.98
C THR A 72 13.71 15.94 0.85
N GLY A 73 13.31 16.13 -0.41
CA GLY A 73 13.96 15.46 -1.55
C GLY A 73 13.71 13.97 -1.58
N VAL A 74 14.56 13.24 -2.28
CA VAL A 74 14.58 11.79 -2.38
C VAL A 74 15.98 11.28 -2.05
N ASN A 75 16.08 10.13 -1.40
CA ASN A 75 17.33 9.47 -1.04
C ASN A 75 17.27 7.96 -1.37
N ASP A 76 18.36 7.25 -1.16
CA ASP A 76 18.49 5.84 -1.53
C ASP A 76 18.23 4.87 -0.34
N GLU A 77 17.86 5.40 0.84
CA GLU A 77 17.67 4.63 2.08
C GLU A 77 16.19 4.41 2.44
N ASP A 78 15.31 5.35 2.04
CA ASP A 78 13.89 5.36 2.42
C ASP A 78 12.91 4.67 1.43
N PRO A 79 13.31 4.13 0.25
CA PRO A 79 12.38 3.41 -0.58
C PRO A 79 11.83 2.16 0.11
N GLU A 80 10.54 1.91 -0.02
CA GLU A 80 9.85 0.70 0.46
C GLU A 80 9.98 -0.49 -0.49
N SER A 81 10.47 -0.25 -1.72
CA SER A 81 10.70 -1.28 -2.72
C SER A 81 11.62 -0.79 -3.84
N ARG A 82 11.84 -1.64 -4.85
CA ARG A 82 12.79 -1.44 -5.95
C ARG A 82 12.53 -0.26 -6.88
N ARG A 83 11.32 0.34 -6.89
CA ARG A 83 10.94 1.45 -7.79
C ARG A 83 9.73 2.23 -7.29
N VAL A 84 9.41 3.31 -7.97
CA VAL A 84 8.10 3.99 -7.85
C VAL A 84 7.02 3.14 -8.52
N TRP A 85 5.90 2.92 -7.83
CA TRP A 85 4.80 2.09 -8.29
C TRP A 85 3.52 2.85 -8.64
N VAL A 86 3.38 4.08 -8.14
CA VAL A 86 2.20 4.89 -8.46
C VAL A 86 2.10 5.08 -9.97
N ALA A 87 0.88 5.00 -10.51
CA ALA A 87 0.63 5.28 -11.92
C ALA A 87 0.84 6.76 -12.26
N GLY A 88 0.57 7.63 -11.30
CA GLY A 88 0.76 9.07 -11.46
C GLY A 88 0.74 9.79 -10.12
N TYR A 89 1.20 11.05 -10.12
CA TYR A 89 1.34 11.81 -8.88
C TYR A 89 0.79 13.23 -9.00
N VAL A 90 0.01 13.66 -8.01
CA VAL A 90 -0.70 14.93 -8.04
C VAL A 90 -0.35 15.76 -6.81
N VAL A 91 0.21 16.95 -7.04
CA VAL A 91 0.62 17.88 -5.99
C VAL A 91 0.12 19.29 -6.27
N ARG A 92 -0.10 20.07 -5.21
CA ARG A 92 -0.49 21.46 -5.38
C ARG A 92 0.75 22.34 -5.61
N ASP A 93 1.70 22.29 -4.70
CA ASP A 93 2.89 23.15 -4.70
C ASP A 93 4.13 22.30 -4.45
N PRO A 94 4.82 21.86 -5.52
CA PRO A 94 6.04 21.09 -5.39
C PRO A 94 7.20 21.98 -4.91
N ALA A 95 8.02 21.46 -4.00
CA ALA A 95 9.21 22.10 -3.53
C ALA A 95 10.22 22.30 -4.69
N ARG A 96 10.65 23.54 -4.90
CA ARG A 96 11.62 23.86 -5.96
C ARG A 96 13.03 23.36 -5.64
N ARG A 97 13.35 23.23 -4.37
CA ARG A 97 14.62 22.74 -3.85
C ARG A 97 14.38 21.97 -2.57
N PRO A 98 14.94 20.77 -2.41
CA PRO A 98 14.90 20.06 -1.14
C PRO A 98 15.80 20.79 -0.11
N SER A 99 15.45 20.67 1.17
CA SER A 99 16.17 21.26 2.29
C SER A 99 16.69 20.24 3.30
N SER A 100 16.60 18.94 2.99
CA SER A 100 17.13 17.87 3.84
C SER A 100 18.58 17.55 3.48
N TRP A 101 19.42 17.36 4.51
CA TRP A 101 20.80 16.89 4.34
C TRP A 101 20.91 15.47 3.74
N ARG A 102 19.84 14.66 3.85
CA ARG A 102 19.75 13.30 3.28
C ARG A 102 19.37 13.32 1.80
N SER A 103 18.91 14.46 1.26
CA SER A 103 18.49 14.56 -0.14
C SER A 103 19.63 14.25 -1.09
N ARG A 104 19.41 13.37 -2.03
CA ARG A 104 20.32 13.07 -3.15
C ARG A 104 19.84 13.69 -4.46
N ARG A 105 18.52 13.86 -4.63
CA ARG A 105 17.87 14.41 -5.80
C ARG A 105 16.53 15.03 -5.44
N THR A 106 15.96 15.80 -6.33
CA THR A 106 14.61 16.35 -6.16
C THR A 106 13.57 15.28 -6.46
N LEU A 107 12.35 15.49 -5.97
CA LEU A 107 11.23 14.59 -6.27
C LEU A 107 10.85 14.65 -7.77
N ASP A 108 10.95 15.81 -8.40
CA ASP A 108 10.70 15.99 -9.85
C ASP A 108 11.67 15.14 -10.69
N GLU A 109 12.97 15.19 -10.37
CA GLU A 109 13.99 14.36 -11.01
C GLU A 109 13.73 12.86 -10.81
N GLU A 110 13.31 12.43 -9.63
CA GLU A 110 12.99 11.03 -9.36
C GLU A 110 11.82 10.54 -10.20
N LEU A 111 10.73 11.31 -10.24
CA LEU A 111 9.55 10.97 -11.03
C LEU A 111 9.88 10.92 -12.53
N ASP A 112 10.66 11.89 -13.03
CA ASP A 112 11.08 11.92 -14.44
C ASP A 112 11.96 10.72 -14.79
N GLN A 113 12.98 10.42 -13.98
CA GLN A 113 13.88 9.28 -14.20
C GLN A 113 13.15 7.93 -14.21
N GLN A 114 12.09 7.80 -13.42
CA GLN A 114 11.28 6.59 -13.37
C GLN A 114 10.08 6.59 -14.34
N GLY A 115 9.94 7.63 -15.16
CA GLY A 115 8.88 7.73 -16.16
C GLY A 115 7.48 7.94 -15.57
N VAL A 116 7.40 8.50 -14.36
CA VAL A 116 6.13 8.73 -13.66
C VAL A 116 5.56 10.09 -14.04
N VAL A 117 4.41 10.08 -14.69
CA VAL A 117 3.69 11.29 -15.11
C VAL A 117 2.96 11.90 -13.93
N GLY A 118 3.15 13.18 -13.69
CA GLY A 118 2.48 13.91 -12.64
C GLY A 118 1.92 15.26 -13.09
N ILE A 119 1.15 15.87 -12.22
CA ILE A 119 0.58 17.21 -12.40
C ILE A 119 0.72 18.04 -11.13
N ALA A 120 1.13 19.28 -11.29
CA ALA A 120 1.28 20.26 -10.21
C ALA A 120 0.46 21.51 -10.46
N GLY A 121 0.20 22.27 -9.39
CA GLY A 121 -0.47 23.58 -9.47
C GLY A 121 -1.98 23.52 -9.54
N ILE A 122 -2.60 22.34 -9.36
CA ILE A 122 -4.06 22.18 -9.32
C ILE A 122 -4.61 22.35 -7.90
N ASP A 123 -5.90 22.57 -7.78
CA ASP A 123 -6.60 22.58 -6.49
C ASP A 123 -6.82 21.16 -5.96
N THR A 124 -5.80 20.62 -5.27
CA THR A 124 -5.84 19.27 -4.66
C THR A 124 -6.90 19.17 -3.57
N ARG A 125 -7.26 20.28 -2.90
CA ARG A 125 -8.36 20.28 -1.91
C ARG A 125 -9.71 20.06 -2.59
N ALA A 126 -9.98 20.75 -3.70
CA ALA A 126 -11.21 20.56 -4.47
C ALA A 126 -11.28 19.14 -5.04
N LEU A 127 -10.17 18.58 -5.54
CA LEU A 127 -10.08 17.21 -6.03
C LEU A 127 -10.32 16.20 -4.89
N THR A 128 -9.67 16.37 -3.74
CA THR A 128 -9.86 15.49 -2.57
C THR A 128 -11.31 15.49 -2.09
N ARG A 129 -11.94 16.65 -1.99
CA ARG A 129 -13.37 16.75 -1.62
C ARG A 129 -14.26 16.03 -2.61
N HIS A 130 -13.97 16.17 -3.91
CA HIS A 130 -14.72 15.49 -4.96
C HIS A 130 -14.62 13.97 -4.83
N LEU A 131 -13.40 13.42 -4.66
CA LEU A 131 -13.18 12.00 -4.46
C LEU A 131 -13.83 11.48 -3.16
N ARG A 132 -13.84 12.27 -2.10
CA ARG A 132 -14.50 11.92 -0.84
C ARG A 132 -16.02 11.84 -1.01
N GLU A 133 -16.61 12.74 -1.80
CA GLU A 133 -18.05 12.82 -2.04
C GLU A 133 -18.52 11.78 -3.07
N ARG A 134 -17.74 11.52 -4.12
CA ARG A 134 -18.13 10.67 -5.25
C ARG A 134 -17.53 9.26 -5.18
N GLY A 135 -16.40 9.08 -4.53
CA GLY A 135 -15.63 7.85 -4.45
C GLY A 135 -14.32 7.93 -5.24
N ALA A 136 -13.44 6.97 -4.99
CA ALA A 136 -12.29 6.73 -5.86
C ALA A 136 -12.79 6.33 -7.25
N MET A 137 -12.15 6.86 -8.30
CA MET A 137 -12.60 6.68 -9.68
C MET A 137 -11.43 6.72 -10.66
N ARG A 138 -11.66 6.28 -11.89
CA ARG A 138 -10.65 6.35 -12.96
C ARG A 138 -10.28 7.80 -13.25
N VAL A 139 -8.99 7.99 -13.57
CA VAL A 139 -8.39 9.28 -13.88
C VAL A 139 -7.34 9.12 -14.97
N GLY A 140 -7.15 10.16 -15.76
CA GLY A 140 -6.01 10.31 -16.65
C GLY A 140 -5.30 11.63 -16.40
N ILE A 141 -3.97 11.62 -16.48
CA ILE A 141 -3.12 12.81 -16.53
C ILE A 141 -2.50 12.86 -17.94
N PHE A 142 -2.57 14.01 -18.56
CA PHE A 142 -2.01 14.27 -19.88
C PHE A 142 -1.14 15.53 -19.80
N SER A 143 0.08 15.47 -20.33
CA SER A 143 1.00 16.60 -20.34
C SER A 143 1.83 16.63 -21.62
N GLY A 144 2.28 17.80 -22.02
CA GLY A 144 3.11 17.98 -23.21
C GLY A 144 2.72 19.22 -24.02
N GLU A 145 3.30 19.31 -25.23
CA GLU A 145 3.05 20.42 -26.15
C GLU A 145 1.65 20.37 -26.77
N SER A 146 1.13 19.15 -26.99
CA SER A 146 -0.22 18.93 -27.55
C SER A 146 -1.04 18.11 -26.58
N LEU A 147 -2.04 18.74 -25.97
CA LEU A 147 -2.98 18.08 -25.09
C LEU A 147 -4.22 17.62 -25.88
N PRO A 148 -4.81 16.45 -25.53
CA PRO A 148 -6.10 16.07 -26.10
C PRO A 148 -7.19 17.08 -25.69
N SER A 149 -8.26 17.15 -26.45
CA SER A 149 -9.47 17.86 -26.02
C SER A 149 -10.05 17.20 -24.78
N ASP A 150 -10.84 17.94 -23.97
CA ASP A 150 -11.45 17.39 -22.76
C ASP A 150 -12.34 16.17 -23.09
N ALA A 151 -13.01 16.17 -24.24
CA ALA A 151 -13.86 15.07 -24.69
C ALA A 151 -13.05 13.81 -25.04
N GLU A 152 -11.94 13.96 -25.75
CA GLU A 152 -11.04 12.85 -26.07
C GLU A 152 -10.36 12.28 -24.82
N ALA A 153 -9.89 13.16 -23.93
CA ALA A 153 -9.29 12.76 -22.67
C ALA A 153 -10.28 11.96 -21.81
N LEU A 154 -11.54 12.43 -21.71
CA LEU A 154 -12.59 11.76 -20.97
C LEU A 154 -12.90 10.37 -21.54
N GLU A 155 -12.98 10.24 -22.84
CA GLU A 155 -13.25 8.96 -23.49
C GLU A 155 -12.12 7.95 -23.18
N ARG A 156 -10.87 8.39 -23.26
CA ARG A 156 -9.70 7.55 -22.93
C ARG A 156 -9.70 7.13 -21.46
N VAL A 157 -10.07 8.02 -20.55
CA VAL A 157 -10.20 7.71 -19.11
C VAL A 157 -11.28 6.65 -18.87
N ARG A 158 -12.40 6.73 -19.56
CA ARG A 158 -13.51 5.76 -19.44
C ARG A 158 -13.16 4.38 -20.00
N GLN A 159 -12.21 4.31 -20.92
CA GLN A 159 -11.69 3.05 -21.47
C GLN A 159 -10.58 2.44 -20.63
N ALA A 160 -10.00 3.18 -19.68
CA ALA A 160 -8.96 2.66 -18.80
C ALA A 160 -9.51 1.56 -17.87
N PRO A 161 -8.69 0.56 -17.48
CA PRO A 161 -9.13 -0.51 -16.60
C PRO A 161 -9.51 0.01 -15.21
N GLU A 162 -10.47 -0.67 -14.60
CA GLU A 162 -10.88 -0.40 -13.23
C GLU A 162 -10.01 -1.15 -12.22
N MET A 163 -9.96 -0.64 -10.97
CA MET A 163 -9.31 -1.35 -9.88
C MET A 163 -10.12 -2.57 -9.41
N LYS A 164 -11.44 -2.48 -9.46
CA LYS A 164 -12.31 -3.63 -9.13
C LYS A 164 -12.13 -4.73 -10.18
N GLY A 165 -11.85 -5.95 -9.72
CA GLY A 165 -11.57 -7.09 -10.58
C GLY A 165 -10.12 -7.14 -11.10
N ALA A 166 -9.22 -6.26 -10.65
CA ALA A 166 -7.81 -6.27 -11.05
C ALA A 166 -6.98 -7.21 -10.17
N ASP A 167 -6.35 -8.21 -10.78
CA ASP A 167 -5.34 -9.06 -10.14
C ASP A 167 -3.96 -8.47 -10.40
N LEU A 168 -3.34 -7.90 -9.37
CA LEU A 168 -2.11 -7.11 -9.51
C LEU A 168 -0.94 -7.61 -8.64
N SER A 169 -1.16 -8.55 -7.75
CA SER A 169 -0.14 -8.99 -6.80
C SER A 169 1.10 -9.58 -7.50
N ALA A 170 0.90 -10.37 -8.54
CA ALA A 170 1.99 -10.95 -9.32
C ALA A 170 2.83 -9.91 -10.10
N GLU A 171 2.25 -8.74 -10.45
CA GLU A 171 2.96 -7.68 -11.19
C GLU A 171 3.99 -6.95 -10.33
N VAL A 172 3.80 -6.96 -9.00
CA VAL A 172 4.64 -6.21 -8.05
C VAL A 172 5.55 -7.10 -7.21
N ALA A 173 5.21 -8.37 -7.05
CA ALA A 173 5.96 -9.34 -6.26
C ALA A 173 7.37 -9.59 -6.81
N THR A 174 8.21 -10.15 -5.97
CA THR A 174 9.53 -10.65 -6.41
C THR A 174 9.39 -11.81 -7.38
N GLU A 175 10.26 -11.86 -8.38
CA GLU A 175 10.34 -13.00 -9.30
C GLU A 175 11.13 -14.18 -8.73
N GLN A 176 12.05 -13.90 -7.81
CA GLN A 176 12.94 -14.89 -7.20
C GLN A 176 12.89 -14.78 -5.68
N ALA A 177 12.90 -15.93 -5.02
CA ALA A 177 13.01 -15.97 -3.57
C ALA A 177 14.31 -15.33 -3.09
N TYR A 178 14.25 -14.63 -1.96
CA TYR A 178 15.41 -14.07 -1.30
C TYR A 178 15.28 -14.17 0.22
N VAL A 179 16.39 -14.01 0.92
CA VAL A 179 16.45 -14.12 2.39
C VAL A 179 16.87 -12.81 3.01
N VAL A 180 16.14 -12.37 4.02
CA VAL A 180 16.55 -11.29 4.93
C VAL A 180 17.02 -11.96 6.22
N PRO A 181 18.33 -11.90 6.53
CA PRO A 181 18.89 -12.58 7.69
C PRO A 181 18.43 -11.92 9.00
N ALA A 182 18.31 -12.72 10.04
CA ALA A 182 18.03 -12.21 11.38
C ALA A 182 19.14 -11.25 11.86
N VAL A 183 18.74 -10.18 12.53
CA VAL A 183 19.65 -9.30 13.24
C VAL A 183 20.03 -9.97 14.57
N GLY A 184 21.31 -10.20 14.78
CA GLY A 184 21.80 -10.93 15.95
C GLY A 184 21.56 -12.45 15.90
N THR A 185 21.18 -13.05 17.01
CA THR A 185 20.96 -14.50 17.08
C THR A 185 19.62 -14.87 16.43
N LYS A 186 19.67 -15.76 15.43
CA LYS A 186 18.48 -16.33 14.81
C LYS A 186 17.66 -17.14 15.81
N LYS A 187 16.39 -16.80 15.96
CA LYS A 187 15.43 -17.49 16.82
C LYS A 187 14.39 -18.26 16.01
N PHE A 188 13.91 -17.68 14.91
CA PHE A 188 12.82 -18.22 14.08
C PHE A 188 13.13 -18.09 12.59
N THR A 189 12.45 -18.91 11.81
CA THR A 189 12.38 -18.83 10.35
C THR A 189 10.95 -18.51 9.95
N VAL A 190 10.74 -17.51 9.10
CA VAL A 190 9.43 -17.16 8.54
C VAL A 190 9.48 -17.28 7.03
N ALA A 191 8.48 -17.95 6.44
CA ALA A 191 8.19 -17.88 5.02
C ALA A 191 7.21 -16.72 4.77
N ALA A 192 7.63 -15.69 4.05
CA ALA A 192 6.82 -14.52 3.72
C ALA A 192 6.40 -14.59 2.26
N ILE A 193 5.10 -14.60 2.00
CA ILE A 193 4.54 -14.56 0.66
C ILE A 193 4.48 -13.10 0.20
N ASP A 194 5.24 -12.81 -0.84
CA ASP A 194 5.32 -11.47 -1.43
C ASP A 194 4.14 -11.24 -2.38
N LEU A 195 3.18 -10.45 -1.92
CA LEU A 195 2.04 -9.95 -2.71
C LEU A 195 2.21 -8.47 -3.07
N GLY A 196 3.37 -7.92 -2.75
CA GLY A 196 3.74 -6.49 -2.84
C GLY A 196 4.37 -6.01 -1.54
N ILE A 197 5.25 -6.83 -0.95
CA ILE A 197 5.86 -6.59 0.37
C ILE A 197 6.66 -5.28 0.40
N LYS A 198 6.48 -4.50 1.46
CA LYS A 198 7.31 -3.34 1.75
C LYS A 198 8.61 -3.76 2.42
N GLY A 199 9.71 -3.12 2.02
CA GLY A 199 11.06 -3.46 2.50
C GLY A 199 11.19 -3.42 4.02
N MET A 200 10.50 -2.50 4.69
CA MET A 200 10.54 -2.39 6.14
C MET A 200 9.93 -3.61 6.86
N THR A 201 8.95 -4.31 6.26
CA THR A 201 8.28 -5.45 6.91
C THR A 201 9.25 -6.59 7.30
N PRO A 202 10.05 -7.17 6.39
CA PRO A 202 11.00 -8.20 6.76
C PRO A 202 12.10 -7.67 7.69
N HIS A 203 12.46 -6.39 7.61
CA HIS A 203 13.42 -5.78 8.54
C HIS A 203 12.89 -5.74 9.98
N ARG A 204 11.61 -5.40 10.19
CA ARG A 204 10.98 -5.44 11.51
C ARG A 204 10.94 -6.85 12.13
N MET A 205 10.79 -7.85 11.28
CA MET A 205 10.92 -9.25 11.70
C MET A 205 12.37 -9.59 12.04
N ALA A 206 13.32 -9.19 11.19
CA ALA A 206 14.75 -9.46 11.38
C ALA A 206 15.29 -8.86 12.70
N GLU A 207 14.86 -7.66 13.08
CA GLU A 207 15.18 -7.02 14.37
C GLU A 207 14.79 -7.89 15.59
N ARG A 208 13.85 -8.82 15.43
CA ARG A 208 13.37 -9.76 16.46
C ARG A 208 14.03 -11.13 16.41
N GLY A 209 15.08 -11.25 15.62
CA GLY A 209 15.80 -12.52 15.46
C GLY A 209 15.09 -13.50 14.50
N ILE A 210 14.23 -13.00 13.61
CA ILE A 210 13.55 -13.80 12.59
C ILE A 210 14.35 -13.73 11.29
N GLU A 211 14.74 -14.87 10.74
CA GLU A 211 15.20 -14.99 9.35
C GLU A 211 13.98 -15.10 8.44
N VAL A 212 13.86 -14.21 7.47
CA VAL A 212 12.69 -14.12 6.60
C VAL A 212 13.06 -14.61 5.20
N HIS A 213 12.43 -15.69 4.77
CA HIS A 213 12.47 -16.20 3.39
C HIS A 213 11.29 -15.59 2.63
N VAL A 214 11.58 -14.60 1.80
CA VAL A 214 10.57 -13.95 0.97
C VAL A 214 10.38 -14.76 -0.31
N LEU A 215 9.17 -15.25 -0.52
CA LEU A 215 8.79 -16.13 -1.62
C LEU A 215 7.89 -15.38 -2.62
N PRO A 216 7.96 -15.67 -3.93
CA PRO A 216 7.10 -15.07 -4.93
C PRO A 216 5.59 -15.28 -4.65
N ALA A 217 4.74 -14.43 -5.22
CA ALA A 217 3.28 -14.56 -5.14
C ALA A 217 2.75 -15.90 -5.69
N THR A 218 3.52 -16.56 -6.55
CA THR A 218 3.21 -17.85 -7.16
C THR A 218 3.70 -19.06 -6.35
N ALA A 219 4.31 -18.84 -5.18
CA ALA A 219 4.83 -19.91 -4.34
C ALA A 219 3.72 -20.88 -3.93
N THR A 220 4.10 -22.15 -3.81
CA THR A 220 3.23 -23.23 -3.37
C THR A 220 3.39 -23.53 -1.89
N ALA A 221 2.52 -24.34 -1.31
CA ALA A 221 2.72 -24.83 0.05
C ALA A 221 4.01 -25.64 0.19
N GLU A 222 4.42 -26.38 -0.85
CA GLU A 222 5.69 -27.11 -0.85
C GLU A 222 6.89 -26.13 -0.72
N ASP A 223 6.87 -25.01 -1.45
CA ASP A 223 7.91 -23.98 -1.35
C ASP A 223 7.95 -23.37 0.05
N ILE A 224 6.79 -23.09 0.66
CA ILE A 224 6.70 -22.60 2.03
C ILE A 224 7.38 -23.57 3.01
N TYR A 225 7.02 -24.86 2.95
CA TYR A 225 7.49 -25.82 3.92
C TYR A 225 8.89 -26.36 3.62
N ALA A 226 9.43 -26.13 2.43
CA ALA A 226 10.83 -26.43 2.10
C ALA A 226 11.84 -25.67 2.99
N VAL A 227 11.47 -24.48 3.47
CA VAL A 227 12.33 -23.69 4.39
C VAL A 227 12.12 -24.03 5.87
N SER A 228 11.26 -25.03 6.18
CA SER A 228 10.92 -25.43 7.56
C SER A 228 10.54 -24.23 8.46
N PRO A 229 9.50 -23.46 8.10
CA PRO A 229 9.19 -22.22 8.78
C PRO A 229 8.54 -22.46 10.15
N ASP A 230 8.89 -21.61 11.13
CA ASP A 230 8.18 -21.50 12.41
C ASP A 230 6.88 -20.70 12.30
N GLY A 231 6.76 -19.86 11.28
CA GLY A 231 5.59 -19.07 10.97
C GLY A 231 5.52 -18.69 9.49
N VAL A 232 4.32 -18.34 9.04
CA VAL A 232 4.05 -17.88 7.67
C VAL A 232 3.47 -16.46 7.71
N PHE A 233 3.95 -15.63 6.81
CA PHE A 233 3.51 -14.24 6.68
C PHE A 233 2.92 -13.99 5.29
N PHE A 234 1.77 -13.32 5.23
CA PHE A 234 1.18 -12.83 3.99
C PHE A 234 1.24 -11.31 3.95
N SER A 235 1.91 -10.78 2.94
CA SER A 235 2.20 -9.35 2.86
C SER A 235 1.01 -8.49 2.41
N ASN A 236 1.22 -7.18 2.46
CA ASN A 236 0.43 -6.19 1.75
C ASN A 236 0.56 -6.38 0.22
N GLY A 237 -0.31 -5.70 -0.53
CA GLY A 237 -0.30 -5.74 -1.99
C GLY A 237 -1.43 -4.94 -2.63
N PRO A 238 -1.36 -4.73 -3.96
CA PRO A 238 -2.36 -4.02 -4.73
C PRO A 238 -3.46 -4.94 -5.26
N GLY A 239 -4.51 -4.35 -5.80
CA GLY A 239 -5.57 -5.02 -6.54
C GLY A 239 -6.80 -5.33 -5.73
N ASP A 240 -7.69 -6.12 -6.35
CA ASP A 240 -8.93 -6.55 -5.75
C ASP A 240 -8.73 -7.92 -5.08
N PRO A 241 -8.90 -8.04 -3.74
CA PRO A 241 -8.79 -9.33 -3.07
C PRO A 241 -9.79 -10.35 -3.59
N GLY A 242 -10.87 -9.91 -4.26
CA GLY A 242 -11.85 -10.78 -4.90
C GLY A 242 -11.26 -11.68 -6.00
N THR A 243 -10.12 -11.33 -6.58
CA THR A 243 -9.45 -12.09 -7.65
C THR A 243 -8.33 -13.01 -7.15
N ALA A 244 -7.94 -12.90 -5.88
CA ALA A 244 -6.75 -13.55 -5.32
C ALA A 244 -6.98 -15.02 -4.94
N GLU A 245 -7.41 -15.87 -5.89
CA GLU A 245 -7.76 -17.27 -5.63
C GLU A 245 -6.56 -18.10 -5.14
N HIS A 246 -5.39 -17.94 -5.78
CA HIS A 246 -4.19 -18.69 -5.39
C HIS A 246 -3.70 -18.35 -3.97
N PRO A 247 -3.49 -17.07 -3.56
CA PRO A 247 -3.13 -16.74 -2.19
C PRO A 247 -4.15 -17.20 -1.15
N VAL A 248 -5.45 -17.17 -1.49
CA VAL A 248 -6.52 -17.68 -0.61
C VAL A 248 -6.40 -19.19 -0.41
N ALA A 249 -6.20 -19.96 -1.49
CA ALA A 249 -6.02 -21.41 -1.40
C ALA A 249 -4.76 -21.74 -0.58
N LEU A 250 -3.66 -21.06 -0.84
CA LEU A 250 -2.39 -21.23 -0.12
C LEU A 250 -2.55 -20.94 1.39
N MET A 251 -3.25 -19.86 1.74
CA MET A 251 -3.52 -19.52 3.14
C MET A 251 -4.37 -20.58 3.83
N ARG A 252 -5.34 -21.19 3.15
CA ARG A 252 -6.14 -22.30 3.68
C ARG A 252 -5.26 -23.50 4.05
N GLU A 253 -4.31 -23.88 3.20
CA GLU A 253 -3.35 -24.95 3.49
C GLU A 253 -2.49 -24.65 4.72
N VAL A 254 -2.04 -23.38 4.89
CA VAL A 254 -1.30 -22.95 6.09
C VAL A 254 -2.17 -23.04 7.34
N LEU A 255 -3.44 -22.63 7.27
CA LEU A 255 -4.41 -22.76 8.37
C LEU A 255 -4.69 -24.21 8.73
N GLU A 256 -4.82 -25.11 7.76
CA GLU A 256 -5.01 -26.56 8.00
C GLU A 256 -3.84 -27.16 8.78
N ARG A 257 -2.63 -26.79 8.44
CA ARG A 257 -1.40 -27.24 9.11
C ARG A 257 -1.16 -26.58 10.49
N ARG A 258 -2.00 -25.62 10.90
CA ARG A 258 -1.90 -24.88 12.17
C ARG A 258 -0.56 -24.15 12.35
N THR A 259 0.10 -23.78 11.27
CA THR A 259 1.34 -22.98 11.32
C THR A 259 1.00 -21.56 11.78
N PRO A 260 1.76 -20.96 12.70
CA PRO A 260 1.60 -19.58 13.09
C PRO A 260 1.53 -18.64 11.88
N LEU A 261 0.47 -17.83 11.81
CA LEU A 261 0.19 -17.00 10.65
C LEU A 261 -0.04 -15.54 11.05
N PHE A 262 0.59 -14.63 10.31
CA PHE A 262 0.33 -13.21 10.38
C PHE A 262 0.08 -12.64 8.99
N GLY A 263 -0.96 -11.82 8.82
CA GLY A 263 -1.31 -11.14 7.57
C GLY A 263 -1.41 -9.63 7.74
N ILE A 264 -0.84 -8.87 6.81
CA ILE A 264 -0.92 -7.40 6.79
C ILE A 264 -1.63 -6.93 5.53
N CYS A 265 -2.59 -6.02 5.67
CA CYS A 265 -3.31 -5.30 4.63
C CYS A 265 -3.96 -6.26 3.63
N PHE A 266 -3.37 -6.53 2.46
CA PHE A 266 -3.88 -7.54 1.53
C PHE A 266 -3.92 -8.93 2.19
N GLY A 267 -2.92 -9.27 3.02
CA GLY A 267 -2.90 -10.49 3.83
C GLY A 267 -4.07 -10.61 4.80
N ASN A 268 -4.58 -9.51 5.37
CA ASN A 268 -5.81 -9.49 6.16
C ASN A 268 -7.05 -9.81 5.31
N GLN A 269 -7.11 -9.26 4.10
CA GLN A 269 -8.21 -9.50 3.17
C GLN A 269 -8.22 -10.95 2.66
N ILE A 270 -7.02 -11.50 2.39
CA ILE A 270 -6.85 -12.91 2.04
C ILE A 270 -7.29 -13.83 3.19
N LEU A 271 -6.95 -13.49 4.45
CA LEU A 271 -7.41 -14.24 5.62
C LEU A 271 -8.93 -14.20 5.72
N GLY A 272 -9.54 -13.03 5.58
CA GLY A 272 -11.00 -12.90 5.57
C GLY A 272 -11.66 -13.81 4.54
N ARG A 273 -11.15 -13.82 3.30
CA ARG A 273 -11.64 -14.71 2.23
C ARG A 273 -11.38 -16.20 2.52
N ALA A 274 -10.22 -16.54 3.05
CA ALA A 274 -9.89 -17.92 3.42
C ALA A 274 -10.89 -18.48 4.45
N LEU A 275 -11.30 -17.62 5.39
CA LEU A 275 -12.30 -17.95 6.43
C LEU A 275 -13.74 -17.95 5.93
N GLY A 276 -14.00 -17.50 4.71
CA GLY A 276 -15.34 -17.49 4.09
C GLY A 276 -16.08 -16.16 4.18
N PHE A 277 -15.42 -15.10 4.65
CA PHE A 277 -16.00 -13.75 4.60
C PHE A 277 -15.90 -13.13 3.20
N GLY A 278 -16.80 -12.20 2.90
CA GLY A 278 -16.71 -11.34 1.73
C GLY A 278 -15.68 -10.24 1.89
N THR A 279 -15.36 -9.58 0.77
CA THR A 279 -14.64 -8.32 0.75
C THR A 279 -15.45 -7.31 -0.07
N TYR A 280 -15.31 -6.03 0.25
CA TYR A 280 -16.01 -4.97 -0.46
C TYR A 280 -15.10 -3.77 -0.69
N LYS A 281 -15.38 -3.02 -1.78
CA LYS A 281 -14.65 -1.81 -2.11
C LYS A 281 -15.17 -0.65 -1.25
N LEU A 282 -14.25 0.00 -0.55
CA LEU A 282 -14.53 1.25 0.18
C LEU A 282 -14.78 2.39 -0.81
N LYS A 283 -15.62 3.34 -0.43
CA LYS A 283 -15.96 4.46 -1.29
C LYS A 283 -14.74 5.24 -1.78
N TYR A 284 -13.80 5.57 -0.88
CA TYR A 284 -12.56 6.28 -1.21
C TYR A 284 -11.31 5.64 -0.58
N GLY A 285 -11.48 4.58 0.22
CA GLY A 285 -10.41 3.88 0.90
C GLY A 285 -9.80 4.63 2.09
N HIS A 286 -8.92 3.95 2.81
CA HIS A 286 -8.12 4.54 3.88
C HIS A 286 -6.68 4.70 3.40
N ARG A 287 -6.19 5.96 3.37
CA ARG A 287 -4.79 6.28 3.00
C ARG A 287 -4.29 7.46 3.81
N GLY A 288 -3.16 7.23 4.47
CA GLY A 288 -2.53 8.22 5.35
C GLY A 288 -1.93 7.57 6.58
N ILE A 289 -1.38 8.40 7.45
CA ILE A 289 -0.57 7.97 8.60
C ILE A 289 -1.19 8.38 9.94
N ASN A 290 -2.50 8.63 9.99
CA ASN A 290 -3.19 9.21 11.15
C ASN A 290 -4.60 8.61 11.36
N GLN A 291 -4.77 7.33 11.07
CA GLN A 291 -6.05 6.64 11.25
C GLN A 291 -6.16 6.05 12.66
N PRO A 292 -7.23 6.35 13.41
CA PRO A 292 -7.43 5.80 14.74
C PRO A 292 -8.02 4.39 14.64
N VAL A 293 -7.30 3.41 15.16
CA VAL A 293 -7.75 2.02 15.23
C VAL A 293 -7.82 1.57 16.68
N GLN A 294 -8.94 0.95 17.07
CA GLN A 294 -9.09 0.36 18.39
C GLN A 294 -8.74 -1.13 18.36
N ASP A 295 -7.80 -1.53 19.21
CA ASP A 295 -7.62 -2.92 19.62
C ASP A 295 -8.75 -3.29 20.59
N ARG A 296 -9.61 -4.21 20.18
CA ARG A 296 -10.81 -4.58 20.95
C ARG A 296 -10.50 -5.42 22.19
N ALA A 297 -9.37 -6.13 22.19
CA ALA A 297 -8.95 -6.93 23.33
C ALA A 297 -8.50 -6.05 24.50
N THR A 298 -7.82 -4.95 24.22
CA THR A 298 -7.27 -4.05 25.25
C THR A 298 -8.09 -2.78 25.43
N GLY A 299 -8.93 -2.43 24.44
CA GLY A 299 -9.63 -1.14 24.35
C GLY A 299 -8.73 0.05 23.99
N LYS A 300 -7.42 -0.19 23.75
CA LYS A 300 -6.47 0.85 23.39
C LYS A 300 -6.73 1.37 21.99
N VAL A 301 -6.60 2.67 21.80
CA VAL A 301 -6.65 3.32 20.48
C VAL A 301 -5.24 3.65 20.04
N GLU A 302 -4.91 3.24 18.82
CA GLU A 302 -3.62 3.45 18.20
C GLU A 302 -3.76 4.34 16.98
N VAL A 303 -2.76 5.16 16.72
CA VAL A 303 -2.65 5.92 15.47
C VAL A 303 -1.87 5.05 14.47
N THR A 304 -2.46 4.82 13.31
CA THR A 304 -1.94 3.81 12.37
C THR A 304 -1.80 4.34 10.95
N ALA A 305 -0.91 3.70 10.17
CA ALA A 305 -0.70 3.98 8.76
C ALA A 305 -1.55 3.04 7.89
N HIS A 306 -2.22 3.59 6.88
CA HIS A 306 -3.13 2.87 6.00
C HIS A 306 -2.86 3.14 4.52
N ASN A 307 -3.06 2.11 3.71
CA ASN A 307 -3.17 2.21 2.26
C ASN A 307 -4.00 1.04 1.72
N HIS A 308 -5.32 1.13 1.80
CA HIS A 308 -6.21 0.12 1.24
C HIS A 308 -7.50 0.69 0.67
N GLY A 309 -8.01 0.08 -0.38
CA GLY A 309 -9.27 0.43 -1.03
C GLY A 309 -10.38 -0.60 -0.83
N PHE A 310 -10.06 -1.74 -0.22
CA PHE A 310 -11.00 -2.82 0.09
C PHE A 310 -10.93 -3.15 1.58
N ALA A 311 -11.99 -3.77 2.09
CA ALA A 311 -12.09 -4.21 3.48
C ALA A 311 -12.80 -5.56 3.57
N VAL A 312 -12.61 -6.25 4.67
CA VAL A 312 -13.29 -7.52 4.98
C VAL A 312 -14.69 -7.24 5.51
N ASP A 313 -15.67 -7.97 5.01
CA ASP A 313 -17.07 -7.94 5.46
C ASP A 313 -17.29 -9.01 6.54
N ALA A 314 -16.85 -8.73 7.76
CA ALA A 314 -17.03 -9.60 8.92
C ALA A 314 -17.87 -8.91 10.00
N PRO A 315 -18.70 -9.68 10.75
CA PRO A 315 -19.53 -9.11 11.81
C PRO A 315 -18.68 -8.61 12.97
N LEU A 316 -18.91 -7.35 13.37
CA LEU A 316 -18.12 -6.69 14.42
C LEU A 316 -18.38 -7.25 15.83
N ASP A 317 -19.64 -7.61 16.14
CA ASP A 317 -20.09 -7.81 17.52
C ASP A 317 -20.32 -9.27 17.91
N LYS A 318 -19.80 -10.20 17.10
CA LYS A 318 -19.92 -11.63 17.42
C LYS A 318 -18.70 -12.42 16.97
N VAL A 319 -18.43 -13.49 17.70
CA VAL A 319 -17.55 -14.54 17.25
C VAL A 319 -18.24 -15.31 16.13
N SER A 320 -17.55 -15.54 15.04
CA SER A 320 -18.04 -16.30 13.89
C SER A 320 -17.42 -17.70 13.85
N GLU A 321 -18.22 -18.70 13.52
CA GLU A 321 -17.73 -20.06 13.24
C GLU A 321 -17.23 -20.14 11.78
N THR A 322 -16.08 -20.76 11.59
CA THR A 322 -15.49 -20.98 10.27
C THR A 322 -14.99 -22.43 10.13
N PRO A 323 -14.65 -22.90 8.93
CA PRO A 323 -14.02 -24.22 8.76
C PRO A 323 -12.70 -24.39 9.54
N TYR A 324 -12.08 -23.28 9.94
CA TYR A 324 -10.79 -23.27 10.64
C TYR A 324 -10.92 -22.95 12.14
N GLY A 325 -12.13 -22.93 12.69
CA GLY A 325 -12.44 -22.60 14.07
C GLY A 325 -13.07 -21.22 14.21
N ARG A 326 -13.16 -20.77 15.45
CA ARG A 326 -13.79 -19.49 15.79
C ARG A 326 -12.88 -18.33 15.46
N VAL A 327 -13.48 -17.25 14.96
CA VAL A 327 -12.81 -16.01 14.61
C VAL A 327 -13.57 -14.80 15.15
N GLU A 328 -12.84 -13.78 15.56
CA GLU A 328 -13.40 -12.49 15.95
C GLU A 328 -12.70 -11.34 15.23
N VAL A 329 -13.39 -10.21 15.10
CA VAL A 329 -12.80 -8.95 14.69
C VAL A 329 -11.99 -8.39 15.85
N SER A 330 -10.67 -8.31 15.70
CA SER A 330 -9.74 -7.88 16.73
C SER A 330 -9.50 -6.38 16.75
N HIS A 331 -9.58 -5.72 15.59
CA HIS A 331 -9.31 -4.29 15.41
C HIS A 331 -10.40 -3.62 14.57
N VAL A 332 -10.72 -2.37 14.88
CA VAL A 332 -11.78 -1.58 14.18
C VAL A 332 -11.32 -0.15 14.02
N CYS A 333 -11.52 0.42 12.82
CA CYS A 333 -11.34 1.84 12.56
C CYS A 333 -12.42 2.67 13.27
N LEU A 334 -12.03 3.65 14.08
CA LEU A 334 -12.99 4.50 14.80
C LEU A 334 -13.67 5.57 13.94
N ASN A 335 -13.20 5.80 12.72
CA ASN A 335 -13.80 6.79 11.83
C ASN A 335 -15.10 6.30 11.18
N ASP A 336 -15.21 4.98 10.91
CA ASP A 336 -16.30 4.42 10.10
C ASP A 336 -16.65 2.95 10.41
N ASN A 337 -16.06 2.39 11.47
CA ASN A 337 -16.25 1.01 11.90
C ASN A 337 -15.83 -0.07 10.89
N VAL A 338 -14.89 0.24 10.01
CA VAL A 338 -14.31 -0.75 9.10
C VAL A 338 -13.49 -1.78 9.90
N VAL A 339 -13.57 -3.05 9.48
CA VAL A 339 -12.77 -4.14 10.06
C VAL A 339 -11.29 -3.91 9.78
N GLU A 340 -10.51 -3.80 10.83
CA GLU A 340 -9.06 -3.51 10.74
C GLU A 340 -8.19 -4.66 11.26
N GLY A 341 -8.78 -5.80 11.61
CA GLY A 341 -8.04 -6.99 11.98
C GLY A 341 -8.94 -8.15 12.36
N LEU A 342 -8.40 -9.35 12.15
CA LEU A 342 -9.04 -10.63 12.49
C LEU A 342 -8.13 -11.44 13.40
N GLN A 343 -8.72 -12.20 14.31
CA GLN A 343 -8.01 -13.16 15.14
C GLN A 343 -8.77 -14.48 15.22
N LEU A 344 -8.09 -15.58 14.93
CA LEU A 344 -8.61 -16.92 15.21
C LEU A 344 -8.41 -17.25 16.69
N LEU A 345 -9.43 -17.84 17.32
CA LEU A 345 -9.41 -18.21 18.73
C LEU A 345 -8.89 -19.65 18.95
N ASP A 346 -9.02 -20.49 17.91
CA ASP A 346 -8.70 -21.92 17.99
C ASP A 346 -7.44 -22.29 17.17
N ARG A 347 -6.79 -21.30 16.53
CA ARG A 347 -5.56 -21.48 15.73
C ARG A 347 -4.63 -20.28 15.91
N PRO A 348 -3.31 -20.47 15.76
CA PRO A 348 -2.31 -19.40 15.94
C PRO A 348 -2.27 -18.48 14.70
N ALA A 349 -3.35 -17.74 14.44
CA ALA A 349 -3.43 -16.88 13.27
C ALA A 349 -4.13 -15.55 13.60
N PHE A 350 -3.56 -14.46 13.12
CA PHE A 350 -4.16 -13.13 13.19
C PHE A 350 -3.74 -12.26 12.01
N SER A 351 -4.45 -11.17 11.80
CA SER A 351 -4.12 -10.19 10.77
C SER A 351 -4.53 -8.79 11.17
N VAL A 352 -3.93 -7.80 10.50
CA VAL A 352 -4.33 -6.39 10.58
C VAL A 352 -4.42 -5.79 9.19
N GLN A 353 -5.35 -4.84 8.99
CA GLN A 353 -5.58 -4.17 7.72
C GLN A 353 -4.60 -3.00 7.49
N TYR A 354 -4.12 -2.41 8.56
CA TYR A 354 -3.16 -1.30 8.55
C TYR A 354 -1.70 -1.80 8.56
N HIS A 355 -0.75 -0.87 8.50
CA HIS A 355 0.67 -1.13 8.34
C HIS A 355 1.46 -0.91 9.64
N PRO A 356 1.68 -1.93 10.49
CA PRO A 356 2.44 -1.81 11.73
C PRO A 356 3.94 -1.61 11.53
N GLU A 357 4.47 -1.91 10.35
CA GLU A 357 5.85 -1.64 9.96
C GLU A 357 6.14 -0.14 9.80
N ALA A 358 5.13 0.62 9.37
CA ALA A 358 5.01 2.08 9.31
C ALA A 358 6.34 2.83 9.14
N ALA A 359 7.03 2.64 8.02
CA ALA A 359 8.30 3.33 7.75
C ALA A 359 8.13 4.86 7.79
N ALA A 360 7.06 5.37 7.24
CA ALA A 360 6.67 6.78 7.25
C ALA A 360 5.43 7.00 8.08
N GLY A 361 5.48 6.73 9.35
CA GLY A 361 4.27 6.90 10.17
C GLY A 361 4.47 6.54 11.63
N PRO A 362 3.38 6.47 12.40
CA PRO A 362 3.41 6.13 13.81
C PRO A 362 3.83 4.67 14.00
N HIS A 363 4.55 4.40 15.08
CA HIS A 363 5.04 3.07 15.45
C HIS A 363 4.22 2.42 16.56
N ASP A 364 3.04 2.93 16.88
CA ASP A 364 2.18 2.47 17.97
C ASP A 364 1.89 0.98 17.89
N ALA A 365 1.74 0.45 16.68
CA ALA A 365 1.38 -0.94 16.40
C ALA A 365 2.59 -1.88 16.19
N ALA A 366 3.83 -1.42 16.36
CA ALA A 366 5.02 -2.23 16.12
C ALA A 366 5.08 -3.51 17.00
N TYR A 367 4.38 -3.53 18.15
CA TYR A 367 4.26 -4.69 19.02
C TYR A 367 3.59 -5.91 18.35
N LEU A 368 2.88 -5.73 17.24
CA LEU A 368 2.25 -6.86 16.52
C LEU A 368 3.29 -7.85 15.96
N PHE A 369 4.49 -7.38 15.65
CA PHE A 369 5.60 -8.28 15.31
C PHE A 369 6.08 -9.08 16.52
N ASP A 370 6.03 -8.51 17.75
CA ASP A 370 6.33 -9.23 18.99
C ASP A 370 5.23 -10.25 19.29
N ARG A 371 3.97 -9.92 19.02
CA ARG A 371 2.84 -10.86 19.09
C ARG A 371 3.03 -12.04 18.13
N PHE A 372 3.50 -11.82 16.92
CA PHE A 372 3.81 -12.89 15.96
C PHE A 372 4.95 -13.79 16.48
N THR A 373 6.00 -13.19 17.07
CA THR A 373 7.08 -13.94 17.74
C THR A 373 6.53 -14.84 18.85
N SER A 374 5.65 -14.29 19.71
CA SER A 374 5.03 -15.05 20.81
C SER A 374 4.16 -16.21 20.32
N LEU A 375 3.46 -16.06 19.18
CA LEU A 375 2.72 -17.18 18.57
C LEU A 375 3.64 -18.31 18.13
N MET A 376 4.79 -18.00 17.57
CA MET A 376 5.79 -19.01 17.16
C MET A 376 6.41 -19.70 18.38
N GLU A 377 6.69 -18.95 19.47
CA GLU A 377 7.17 -19.51 20.73
C GLU A 377 6.18 -20.52 21.32
N GLY A 378 4.89 -20.17 21.36
CA GLY A 378 3.83 -21.02 21.90
C GLY A 378 3.60 -22.32 21.13
N GLN A 379 4.03 -22.42 19.87
CA GLN A 379 3.94 -23.68 19.10
C GLN A 379 5.16 -24.59 19.29
N ARG A 380 6.27 -24.10 19.83
CA ARG A 380 7.46 -24.90 20.15
C ARG A 380 7.40 -25.49 21.56
N ALA A 381 6.54 -24.96 22.42
CA ALA A 381 6.35 -25.42 23.81
C ALA A 381 5.33 -26.57 23.88
#